data_5342e174d06b35a6d9d5711fe74643f3
#
_entry.id   5342e174d06b35a6d9d5711fe74643f3
#
_cell.length_a   1.000
_cell.length_b   1.000
_cell.length_c   1.000
_cell.angle_alpha   90.00
_cell.angle_beta   90.00
_cell.angle_gamma   90.00
#
_symmetry.space_group_name_H-M   'P 1'
#
loop_
_entity.id
_entity.type
_entity.pdbx_description
1 polymer ?
#
loop_
_entity_poly.entity_id
_entity_poly.type
_entity_poly.pdbx_seq_one_letter_code
_entity_poly.pdbx_strand_id
1 'polypeptide(L)' 'MAKFGLYTNQGERITITEHKDLKEALEHHSKIKQLPLDVFVNLFQVKEEKNETRSTKS' A
#
# COMPACT_ATOMS: atom_id res chain seq x y z
N MET A 1 9.12 10.93 -0.09
CA MET A 1 8.52 9.67 0.33
C MET A 1 7.62 9.15 -0.76
N ALA A 2 7.45 7.86 -0.82
CA ALA A 2 6.62 7.26 -1.85
C ALA A 2 5.19 7.09 -1.35
N LYS A 3 4.25 7.10 -2.27
CA LYS A 3 2.86 6.85 -1.93
C LYS A 3 2.56 5.39 -2.15
N PHE A 4 1.85 4.81 -1.21
CA PHE A 4 1.47 3.40 -1.29
C PHE A 4 -0.04 3.30 -1.11
N GLY A 5 -0.67 2.52 -1.98
CA GLY A 5 -2.10 2.29 -1.89
C GLY A 5 -2.39 0.98 -1.20
N LEU A 6 -3.36 0.98 -0.33
CA LEU A 6 -3.83 -0.23 0.34
C LEU A 6 -5.05 -0.73 -0.41
N TYR A 7 -4.99 -1.99 -0.83
CA TYR A 7 -6.05 -2.59 -1.63
C TYR A 7 -6.58 -3.84 -0.96
N THR A 8 -7.83 -4.15 -1.20
CA THR A 8 -8.38 -5.44 -0.78
C THR A 8 -7.81 -6.52 -1.68
N ASN A 9 -8.03 -7.78 -1.29
CA ASN A 9 -7.59 -8.87 -2.12
C ASN A 9 -8.40 -9.00 -3.41
N GLN A 10 -9.44 -8.20 -3.55
CA GLN A 10 -10.21 -8.14 -4.78
C GLN A 10 -9.80 -6.98 -5.66
N GLY A 11 -8.82 -6.21 -5.23
CA GLY A 11 -8.28 -5.15 -6.04
C GLY A 11 -8.89 -3.78 -5.82
N GLU A 12 -9.75 -3.62 -4.84
CA GLU A 12 -10.33 -2.31 -4.56
C GLU A 12 -9.42 -1.49 -3.67
N ARG A 13 -9.17 -0.26 -4.05
CA ARG A 13 -8.31 0.60 -3.27
C ARG A 13 -9.07 1.15 -2.07
N ILE A 14 -8.48 0.98 -0.89
CA ILE A 14 -9.08 1.45 0.34
C ILE A 14 -8.56 2.84 0.69
N THR A 15 -7.26 3.04 0.62
CA THR A 15 -6.66 4.30 1.00
C THR A 15 -5.26 4.40 0.40
N ILE A 16 -4.70 5.60 0.44
CA ILE A 16 -3.32 5.83 0.02
C ILE A 16 -2.62 6.52 1.17
N THR A 17 -1.42 6.05 1.51
CA THR A 17 -0.60 6.67 2.53
C THR A 17 0.82 6.83 2.01
N GLU A 18 1.60 7.67 2.66
CA GLU A 18 2.98 7.90 2.27
C GLU A 18 3.92 7.25 3.25
N HIS A 19 4.90 6.54 2.72
CA HIS A 19 5.87 5.84 3.55
C HIS A 19 7.23 5.86 2.87
N LYS A 20 8.26 5.53 3.64
CA LYS A 20 9.60 5.54 3.13
C LYS A 20 9.82 4.43 2.12
N ASP A 21 9.28 3.25 2.38
CA ASP A 21 9.41 2.12 1.48
C ASP A 21 8.24 1.17 1.71
N LEU A 22 8.19 0.12 0.89
CA LEU A 22 7.10 -0.84 0.95
C LEU A 22 7.04 -1.55 2.30
N LYS A 23 8.19 -1.88 2.85
CA LYS A 23 8.21 -2.57 4.12
C LYS A 23 7.56 -1.72 5.21
N GLU A 24 7.87 -0.43 5.23
CA GLU A 24 7.27 0.46 6.20
C GLU A 24 5.76 0.54 6.02
N ALA A 25 5.31 0.60 4.76
CA ALA A 25 3.89 0.66 4.48
C ALA A 25 3.18 -0.60 4.96
N LEU A 26 3.77 -1.76 4.71
CA LEU A 26 3.20 -3.02 5.16
C LEU A 26 3.11 -3.09 6.68
N GLU A 27 4.17 -2.68 7.36
CA GLU A 27 4.18 -2.71 8.81
C GLU A 27 3.16 -1.73 9.39
N HIS A 28 3.05 -0.58 8.78
CA HIS A 28 2.10 0.42 9.24
C HIS A 28 0.67 -0.10 9.17
N HIS A 29 0.29 -0.63 8.01
CA HIS A 29 -1.07 -1.08 7.82
C HIS A 29 -1.39 -2.34 8.61
N SER A 30 -0.42 -3.25 8.74
CA SER A 30 -0.67 -4.47 9.52
C SER A 30 -0.87 -4.11 10.99
N LYS A 31 -0.14 -3.12 11.48
CA LYS A 31 -0.30 -2.68 12.85
C LYS A 31 -1.67 -2.05 13.09
N ILE A 32 -2.11 -1.23 12.15
CA ILE A 32 -3.42 -0.59 12.27
C ILE A 32 -4.52 -1.64 12.28
N LYS A 33 -4.40 -2.65 11.41
CA LYS A 33 -5.38 -3.72 11.34
C LYS A 33 -5.22 -4.74 12.46
N GLN A 34 -4.11 -4.64 13.22
CA GLN A 34 -3.82 -5.56 14.31
C GLN A 34 -3.74 -7.00 13.83
N LEU A 35 -3.09 -7.19 12.68
CA LEU A 35 -2.92 -8.50 12.09
C LEU A 35 -1.44 -8.80 11.94
N PRO A 36 -1.03 -10.06 12.09
CA PRO A 36 0.33 -10.45 11.72
C PRO A 36 0.56 -10.16 10.25
N LEU A 37 1.80 -9.88 9.90
CA LEU A 37 2.10 -9.45 8.55
C LEU A 37 1.71 -10.50 7.51
N ASP A 38 1.94 -11.78 7.80
CA ASP A 38 1.60 -12.84 6.86
C ASP A 38 0.09 -12.95 6.64
N VAL A 39 -0.70 -12.72 7.68
CA VAL A 39 -2.15 -12.70 7.53
C VAL A 39 -2.57 -11.46 6.76
N PHE A 40 -1.95 -10.34 7.09
CA PHE A 40 -2.30 -9.09 6.44
C PHE A 40 -2.09 -9.17 4.93
N VAL A 41 -0.96 -9.70 4.48
CA VAL A 41 -0.67 -9.74 3.04
C VAL A 41 -1.56 -10.75 2.30
N ASN A 42 -2.18 -11.67 3.02
CA ASN A 42 -3.16 -12.57 2.41
C ASN A 42 -4.52 -11.93 2.22
N LEU A 43 -4.84 -10.95 3.05
CA LEU A 43 -6.14 -10.30 3.00
C LEU A 43 -6.10 -8.98 2.23
N PHE A 44 -4.95 -8.33 2.21
CA PHE A 44 -4.82 -7.01 1.60
C PHE A 44 -3.58 -6.97 0.74
N GLN A 45 -3.50 -5.96 -0.12
CA GLN A 45 -2.34 -5.72 -0.94
C GLN A 45 -1.90 -4.29 -0.76
N VAL A 46 -0.59 -4.07 -0.75
CA VAL A 46 -0.04 -2.72 -0.70
C VAL A 46 0.80 -2.55 -1.95
N LYS A 47 0.52 -1.51 -2.72
CA LYS A 47 1.23 -1.26 -3.96
C LYS A 47 1.76 0.15 -3.96
N GLU A 48 2.95 0.32 -4.52
CA GLU A 48 3.50 1.66 -4.66
C GLU A 48 2.75 2.40 -5.76
N GLU A 49 2.26 3.59 -5.42
CA GLU A 49 1.57 4.43 -6.38
C GLU A 49 2.52 5.49 -6.84
N LYS A 50 2.86 5.48 -8.11
CA LYS A 50 3.74 6.50 -8.61
C LYS A 50 2.95 7.75 -8.85
N ASN A 51 3.53 8.82 -8.42
CA ASN A 51 2.90 10.10 -8.65
C ASN A 51 3.36 10.61 -9.99
N GLU A 52 2.80 10.06 -11.03
CA GLU A 52 3.32 10.29 -12.26
C GLU A 52 2.80 11.36 -12.91
N THR A 53 3.25 12.37 -12.76
CA THR A 53 2.72 13.33 -13.54
C THR A 53 3.28 13.31 -14.82
N ARG A 54 3.85 12.96 -15.11
CA ARG A 54 4.28 12.96 -16.28
C ARG A 54 4.27 12.01 -17.01
N SER A 55 4.01 11.56 -16.87
CA SER A 55 3.94 10.73 -17.35
C SER A 55 3.33 10.69 -18.30
N THR A 56 3.10 11.02 -18.47
CA THR A 56 2.58 10.93 -19.14
C THR A 56 2.82 10.90 -20.11
N LYS A 57 3.17 10.87 -20.38
CA LYS A 57 3.40 10.73 -21.13
C LYS A 57 3.42 10.13 -21.49
N SER A 58 3.38 10.05 -21.34
CA SER A 58 3.48 9.38 -21.58
C SER A 58 3.38 9.04 -21.94
#